data_1a3dfdb40a06057bad8365dc47ca895e
#
_entry.id   1a3dfdb40a06057bad8365dc47ca895e
#
_cell.length_a   1.000
_cell.length_b   1.000
_cell.length_c   1.000
_cell.angle_alpha   90.00
_cell.angle_beta   90.00
_cell.angle_gamma   90.00
#
_symmetry.space_group_name_H-M   'P 1'
#
loop_
_entity.id
_entity.type
_entity.pdbx_description
1 polymer ?
#
loop_
_entity_poly.entity_id
_entity_poly.type
_entity_poly.pdbx_seq_one_letter_code
_entity_poly.pdbx_strand_id
1 'polypeptide(L)'
;MPTKQLPSSRKRKSASRADEARRLEALRTYQIMDTPPESSFDDLVKLAAFICDTPISLVSLLDEERQWFKARTGLPWLHSTPREMAFCQYTIESDTLFEVEDARRNPLFENNDLVTGEPHIRFYAGYPLITPEGLALGTICAIDTVPRQLTEAQREALCILAREVVAHLELRRARILLEEERSKLEGLLRMANDTAESLYLNGGQNEIFIKQDHKLIRVKTTDIRYVEALGDYVNIYSGRERYTVYSTMKELEVKLPTREFARVHRKYIVRLDRIIAIESDAVIVEAGRSVEGAASLLPVPIGSSFKAALLSRLNLI
;
A
#
# COMPACT_ATOMS: atom_id res chain seq x y z
N MET A 1 -40.49 17.57 34.43
CA MET A 1 -39.54 17.39 33.34
C MET A 1 -40.07 16.27 32.45
N PRO A 2 -40.22 16.41 31.15
CA PRO A 2 -40.82 15.40 30.29
C PRO A 2 -39.81 14.26 30.08
N THR A 3 -40.25 13.04 30.44
CA THR A 3 -39.58 11.78 30.14
C THR A 3 -39.48 11.61 28.63
N LYS A 4 -38.27 11.69 28.10
CA LYS A 4 -37.99 11.27 26.70
C LYS A 4 -38.21 9.76 26.63
N GLN A 5 -39.30 9.37 26.01
CA GLN A 5 -39.50 7.99 25.56
C GLN A 5 -38.40 7.60 24.60
N LEU A 6 -37.66 6.53 24.92
CA LEU A 6 -36.72 5.86 23.99
C LEU A 6 -37.50 5.39 22.74
N PRO A 7 -36.91 5.48 21.54
CA PRO A 7 -37.54 4.99 20.34
C PRO A 7 -37.79 3.47 20.48
N SER A 8 -39.02 3.07 20.18
CA SER A 8 -39.43 1.66 20.16
C SER A 8 -38.47 0.85 19.27
N SER A 9 -37.98 -0.29 19.82
CA SER A 9 -37.14 -1.24 19.11
C SER A 9 -37.77 -1.62 17.76
N ARG A 10 -37.20 -1.16 16.66
CA ARG A 10 -37.52 -1.71 15.33
C ARG A 10 -36.80 -3.06 15.26
N LYS A 11 -37.57 -4.17 15.44
CA LYS A 11 -37.08 -5.47 15.01
C LYS A 11 -36.74 -5.36 13.52
N ARG A 12 -35.49 -5.61 13.15
CA ARG A 12 -35.16 -5.86 11.74
C ARG A 12 -36.03 -7.03 11.30
N LYS A 13 -36.74 -6.89 10.17
CA LYS A 13 -37.40 -8.04 9.54
C LYS A 13 -36.36 -9.15 9.45
N SER A 14 -36.74 -10.39 9.85
CA SER A 14 -35.93 -11.60 9.68
C SER A 14 -35.06 -11.45 8.44
N ALA A 15 -33.73 -11.40 8.64
CA ALA A 15 -32.80 -11.10 7.57
C ALA A 15 -33.03 -12.08 6.43
N SER A 16 -33.35 -11.58 5.25
CA SER A 16 -33.46 -12.43 4.07
C SER A 16 -32.11 -13.08 3.81
N ARG A 17 -32.08 -14.23 3.16
CA ARG A 17 -30.82 -14.88 2.74
C ARG A 17 -29.91 -13.90 1.96
N ALA A 18 -30.50 -12.96 1.23
CA ALA A 18 -29.78 -11.91 0.52
C ALA A 18 -29.15 -10.87 1.47
N ASP A 19 -29.86 -10.50 2.57
CA ASP A 19 -29.33 -9.56 3.55
C ASP A 19 -28.17 -10.18 4.34
N GLU A 20 -28.25 -11.45 4.67
CA GLU A 20 -27.17 -12.19 5.32
C GLU A 20 -25.94 -12.30 4.39
N ALA A 21 -26.12 -12.60 3.12
CA ALA A 21 -25.02 -12.64 2.17
C ALA A 21 -24.29 -11.27 2.06
N ARG A 22 -25.07 -10.17 2.04
CA ARG A 22 -24.50 -8.79 2.04
C ARG A 22 -23.74 -8.50 3.34
N ARG A 23 -24.26 -8.93 4.48
CA ARG A 23 -23.60 -8.77 5.79
C ARG A 23 -22.27 -9.52 5.84
N LEU A 24 -22.25 -10.78 5.38
CA LEU A 24 -21.04 -11.61 5.33
C LEU A 24 -20.01 -11.05 4.34
N GLU A 25 -20.45 -10.56 3.18
CA GLU A 25 -19.56 -9.89 2.23
C GLU A 25 -18.94 -8.63 2.84
N ALA A 26 -19.76 -7.79 3.51
CA ALA A 26 -19.25 -6.64 4.23
C ALA A 26 -18.21 -7.04 5.30
N LEU A 27 -18.48 -8.08 6.11
CA LEU A 27 -17.53 -8.56 7.11
C LEU A 27 -16.17 -8.92 6.50
N ARG A 28 -16.17 -9.56 5.32
CA ARG A 28 -14.93 -9.93 4.61
C ARG A 28 -14.10 -8.71 4.22
N THR A 29 -14.71 -7.58 3.87
CA THR A 29 -13.98 -6.37 3.47
C THR A 29 -13.12 -5.78 4.58
N TYR A 30 -13.44 -6.05 5.85
CA TYR A 30 -12.65 -5.58 6.98
C TYR A 30 -11.38 -6.42 7.23
N GLN A 31 -11.29 -7.61 6.64
CA GLN A 31 -10.15 -8.55 6.81
C GLN A 31 -9.75 -8.70 8.29
N ILE A 32 -10.75 -8.76 9.18
CA ILE A 32 -10.56 -8.73 10.63
C ILE A 32 -10.59 -10.13 11.26
N MET A 33 -11.29 -11.08 10.62
CA MET A 33 -11.42 -12.45 11.14
C MET A 33 -10.05 -13.12 11.23
N ASP A 34 -9.84 -13.89 12.30
CA ASP A 34 -8.62 -14.65 12.57
C ASP A 34 -7.34 -13.81 12.67
N THR A 35 -7.46 -12.50 12.89
CA THR A 35 -6.31 -11.60 13.08
C THR A 35 -5.81 -11.61 14.51
N PRO A 36 -4.52 -11.28 14.76
CA PRO A 36 -3.97 -11.14 16.09
C PRO A 36 -4.75 -10.14 16.97
N PRO A 37 -4.64 -10.24 18.30
CA PRO A 37 -5.17 -9.24 19.22
C PRO A 37 -4.67 -7.83 18.89
N GLU A 38 -5.51 -6.83 19.10
CA GLU A 38 -5.20 -5.41 18.92
C GLU A 38 -5.66 -4.65 20.17
N SER A 39 -4.73 -3.87 20.76
CA SER A 39 -4.98 -3.14 22.01
C SER A 39 -6.22 -2.23 21.95
N SER A 40 -6.50 -1.64 20.78
CA SER A 40 -7.68 -0.80 20.57
C SER A 40 -9.00 -1.51 20.86
N PHE A 41 -9.11 -2.80 20.53
CA PHE A 41 -10.30 -3.58 20.85
C PHE A 41 -10.24 -4.18 22.26
N ASP A 42 -9.03 -4.60 22.71
CA ASP A 42 -8.84 -5.18 24.06
C ASP A 42 -9.16 -4.15 25.16
N ASP A 43 -8.82 -2.88 24.95
CA ASP A 43 -9.12 -1.83 25.92
C ASP A 43 -10.62 -1.49 25.96
N LEU A 44 -11.34 -1.58 24.84
CA LEU A 44 -12.79 -1.38 24.80
C LEU A 44 -13.55 -2.47 25.57
N VAL A 45 -13.15 -3.74 25.48
CA VAL A 45 -13.79 -4.81 26.26
C VAL A 45 -13.48 -4.70 27.75
N LYS A 46 -12.26 -4.30 28.15
CA LYS A 46 -11.94 -4.02 29.56
C LYS A 46 -12.80 -2.88 30.10
N LEU A 47 -12.96 -1.82 29.32
CA LEU A 47 -13.79 -0.68 29.71
C LEU A 47 -15.26 -1.06 29.81
N ALA A 48 -15.79 -1.87 28.87
CA ALA A 48 -17.17 -2.38 28.95
C ALA A 48 -17.40 -3.23 30.18
N ALA A 49 -16.48 -4.15 30.50
CA ALA A 49 -16.54 -4.97 31.71
C ALA A 49 -16.53 -4.11 32.98
N PHE A 50 -15.64 -3.09 33.02
CA PHE A 50 -15.55 -2.17 34.16
C PHE A 50 -16.82 -1.34 34.34
N ILE A 51 -17.35 -0.73 33.28
CA ILE A 51 -18.54 0.12 33.33
C ILE A 51 -19.79 -0.70 33.71
N CYS A 52 -19.95 -1.90 33.12
CA CYS A 52 -21.09 -2.75 33.37
C CYS A 52 -20.96 -3.55 34.70
N ASP A 53 -19.81 -3.46 35.34
CA ASP A 53 -19.48 -4.25 36.55
C ASP A 53 -19.68 -5.76 36.32
N THR A 54 -19.17 -6.26 35.18
CA THR A 54 -19.29 -7.66 34.78
C THR A 54 -17.93 -8.32 34.62
N PRO A 55 -17.79 -9.62 34.95
CA PRO A 55 -16.51 -10.32 34.85
C PRO A 55 -16.09 -10.60 33.37
N ILE A 56 -17.06 -10.61 32.47
CA ILE A 56 -16.84 -10.99 31.06
C ILE A 56 -17.34 -9.88 30.14
N SER A 57 -16.53 -9.53 29.15
CA SER A 57 -16.93 -8.68 28.02
C SER A 57 -16.20 -9.13 26.76
N LEU A 58 -16.89 -9.05 25.63
CA LEU A 58 -16.39 -9.53 24.34
C LEU A 58 -16.71 -8.51 23.25
N VAL A 59 -15.78 -8.35 22.30
CA VAL A 59 -16.09 -7.89 20.95
C VAL A 59 -16.10 -9.12 20.05
N SER A 60 -17.28 -9.48 19.56
CA SER A 60 -17.49 -10.65 18.73
C SER A 60 -17.96 -10.27 17.34
N LEU A 61 -17.53 -11.06 16.35
CA LEU A 61 -17.95 -10.96 14.96
C LEU A 61 -18.59 -12.29 14.55
N LEU A 62 -19.68 -12.23 13.80
CA LEU A 62 -20.43 -13.41 13.40
C LEU A 62 -20.19 -13.69 11.91
N ASP A 63 -19.51 -14.80 11.62
CA ASP A 63 -19.42 -15.34 10.27
C ASP A 63 -20.59 -16.32 9.99
N GLU A 64 -20.46 -17.16 8.97
CA GLU A 64 -21.52 -18.09 8.55
C GLU A 64 -21.75 -19.21 9.58
N GLU A 65 -20.68 -19.70 10.19
CA GLU A 65 -20.71 -20.91 11.04
C GLU A 65 -20.44 -20.63 12.52
N ARG A 66 -19.71 -19.52 12.81
CA ARG A 66 -19.21 -19.25 14.16
C ARG A 66 -19.36 -17.79 14.58
N GLN A 67 -19.29 -17.62 15.88
CA GLN A 67 -19.00 -16.36 16.54
C GLN A 67 -17.52 -16.35 16.91
N TRP A 68 -16.75 -15.43 16.35
CA TRP A 68 -15.33 -15.27 16.63
C TRP A 68 -15.08 -14.03 17.50
N PHE A 69 -14.15 -14.12 18.45
CA PHE A 69 -13.87 -13.05 19.39
C PHE A 69 -12.62 -12.26 18.99
N LYS A 70 -12.82 -11.04 18.53
CA LYS A 70 -11.73 -10.10 18.24
C LYS A 70 -11.03 -9.64 19.51
N ALA A 71 -11.79 -9.37 20.57
CA ALA A 71 -11.29 -9.01 21.89
C ALA A 71 -12.14 -9.66 22.98
N ARG A 72 -11.54 -9.98 24.10
CA ARG A 72 -12.22 -10.64 25.21
C ARG A 72 -11.54 -10.36 26.54
N THR A 73 -12.35 -10.28 27.59
CA THR A 73 -11.92 -10.33 28.98
C THR A 73 -12.79 -11.35 29.76
N GLY A 74 -12.23 -11.99 30.77
CA GLY A 74 -12.92 -13.00 31.57
C GLY A 74 -12.95 -14.44 31.01
N LEU A 75 -12.69 -14.62 29.70
CA LEU A 75 -12.66 -15.93 29.03
C LEU A 75 -11.41 -16.07 28.13
N PRO A 76 -10.21 -16.10 28.70
CA PRO A 76 -8.97 -16.04 27.89
C PRO A 76 -8.75 -17.26 27.00
N TRP A 77 -9.30 -18.42 27.35
CA TRP A 77 -9.17 -19.67 26.61
C TRP A 77 -10.16 -19.82 25.44
N LEU A 78 -11.26 -19.04 25.42
CA LEU A 78 -12.32 -19.16 24.45
C LEU A 78 -12.07 -18.20 23.28
N HIS A 79 -11.83 -18.71 22.07
CA HIS A 79 -11.57 -17.91 20.88
C HIS A 79 -12.77 -17.77 19.96
N SER A 80 -13.65 -18.74 19.96
CA SER A 80 -14.87 -18.76 19.15
C SER A 80 -15.88 -19.75 19.74
N THR A 81 -17.13 -19.59 19.33
CA THR A 81 -18.21 -20.55 19.62
C THR A 81 -19.00 -20.83 18.35
N PRO A 82 -19.67 -21.98 18.21
CA PRO A 82 -20.64 -22.20 17.15
C PRO A 82 -21.68 -21.07 17.12
N ARG A 83 -22.10 -20.65 15.95
CA ARG A 83 -23.03 -19.52 15.79
C ARG A 83 -24.37 -19.76 16.46
N GLU A 84 -24.89 -20.98 16.37
CA GLU A 84 -26.17 -21.39 16.95
C GLU A 84 -26.24 -21.29 18.49
N MET A 85 -25.07 -21.35 19.15
CA MET A 85 -24.98 -21.16 20.62
C MET A 85 -24.88 -19.69 21.02
N ALA A 86 -24.64 -18.79 20.05
CA ALA A 86 -24.29 -17.41 20.30
C ALA A 86 -25.50 -16.55 20.65
N PHE A 87 -25.49 -15.90 21.82
CA PHE A 87 -26.45 -14.85 22.20
C PHE A 87 -26.41 -13.70 21.21
N CYS A 88 -25.24 -13.43 20.65
CA CYS A 88 -24.98 -12.36 19.70
C CYS A 88 -25.78 -12.47 18.40
N GLN A 89 -26.17 -13.66 17.96
CA GLN A 89 -27.02 -13.82 16.77
C GLN A 89 -28.38 -13.12 16.92
N TYR A 90 -28.94 -13.09 18.13
CA TYR A 90 -30.20 -12.38 18.43
C TYR A 90 -29.96 -10.87 18.55
N THR A 91 -28.78 -10.47 19.02
CA THR A 91 -28.42 -9.06 19.13
C THR A 91 -28.33 -8.40 17.76
N ILE A 92 -27.74 -9.07 16.77
CA ILE A 92 -27.58 -8.49 15.40
C ILE A 92 -28.91 -8.37 14.62
N GLU A 93 -29.99 -8.99 15.11
CA GLU A 93 -31.32 -8.85 14.57
C GLU A 93 -32.03 -7.54 14.99
N SER A 94 -31.42 -6.77 15.90
CA SER A 94 -31.92 -5.50 16.41
C SER A 94 -30.93 -4.36 16.13
N ASP A 95 -31.42 -3.13 16.14
CA ASP A 95 -30.60 -1.91 16.04
C ASP A 95 -30.30 -1.33 17.45
N THR A 96 -30.77 -1.99 18.50
CA THR A 96 -30.67 -1.52 19.88
C THR A 96 -30.09 -2.60 20.77
N LEU A 97 -29.79 -2.22 22.01
CA LEU A 97 -29.35 -3.16 23.04
C LEU A 97 -30.29 -4.36 23.11
N PHE A 98 -29.72 -5.56 23.14
CA PHE A 98 -30.39 -6.80 23.51
C PHE A 98 -29.91 -7.21 24.89
N GLU A 99 -30.85 -7.29 25.87
CA GLU A 99 -30.56 -7.58 27.28
C GLU A 99 -31.34 -8.80 27.75
N VAL A 100 -30.66 -9.71 28.44
CA VAL A 100 -31.20 -10.90 29.09
C VAL A 100 -30.78 -10.86 30.55
N GLU A 101 -31.72 -10.53 31.43
CA GLU A 101 -31.47 -10.37 32.87
C GLU A 101 -31.15 -11.69 33.58
N ASP A 102 -31.86 -12.79 33.23
CA ASP A 102 -31.58 -14.16 33.69
C ASP A 102 -31.84 -15.16 32.54
N ALA A 103 -30.76 -15.68 31.97
CA ALA A 103 -30.82 -16.59 30.83
C ALA A 103 -31.56 -17.90 31.11
N ARG A 104 -31.63 -18.35 32.39
CA ARG A 104 -32.37 -19.55 32.79
C ARG A 104 -33.88 -19.38 32.67
N ARG A 105 -34.37 -18.15 32.66
CA ARG A 105 -35.79 -17.79 32.59
C ARG A 105 -36.18 -17.30 31.18
N ASN A 106 -35.22 -17.27 30.28
CA ASN A 106 -35.47 -16.84 28.92
C ASN A 106 -35.67 -18.06 28.01
N PRO A 107 -36.83 -18.24 27.39
CA PRO A 107 -37.13 -19.41 26.53
C PRO A 107 -36.16 -19.63 25.38
N LEU A 108 -35.43 -18.57 24.94
CA LEU A 108 -34.41 -18.68 23.87
C LEU A 108 -33.11 -19.31 24.38
N PHE A 109 -32.82 -19.25 25.69
CA PHE A 109 -31.52 -19.58 26.24
C PHE A 109 -31.53 -20.60 27.36
N GLU A 110 -32.68 -20.95 27.94
CA GLU A 110 -32.79 -21.87 29.09
C GLU A 110 -32.10 -23.23 28.87
N ASN A 111 -32.08 -23.70 27.61
CA ASN A 111 -31.43 -24.96 27.19
C ASN A 111 -30.12 -24.74 26.43
N ASN A 112 -29.58 -23.54 26.41
CA ASN A 112 -28.33 -23.23 25.71
C ASN A 112 -27.13 -23.80 26.50
N ASP A 113 -26.19 -24.42 25.83
CA ASP A 113 -24.99 -25.04 26.43
C ASP A 113 -24.15 -24.07 27.27
N LEU A 114 -24.11 -22.78 26.87
CA LEU A 114 -23.40 -21.74 27.62
C LEU A 114 -24.15 -21.34 28.93
N VAL A 115 -25.41 -21.75 29.09
CA VAL A 115 -26.23 -21.50 30.26
C VAL A 115 -26.26 -22.73 31.17
N THR A 116 -26.43 -23.91 30.59
CA THR A 116 -26.50 -25.19 31.32
C THR A 116 -25.12 -25.72 31.69
N GLY A 117 -24.11 -25.48 30.84
CA GLY A 117 -22.72 -25.82 31.04
C GLY A 117 -21.83 -24.55 31.25
N GLU A 118 -20.51 -24.74 31.28
CA GLU A 118 -19.58 -23.63 31.44
C GLU A 118 -19.67 -22.65 30.27
N PRO A 119 -19.61 -21.33 30.52
CA PRO A 119 -19.33 -20.64 31.79
C PRO A 119 -20.53 -20.35 32.68
N HIS A 120 -21.68 -21.00 32.45
CA HIS A 120 -22.93 -20.83 33.25
C HIS A 120 -23.48 -19.40 33.16
N ILE A 121 -23.61 -18.85 31.94
CA ILE A 121 -24.12 -17.50 31.70
C ILE A 121 -25.51 -17.34 32.33
N ARG A 122 -25.67 -16.23 33.06
CA ARG A 122 -26.96 -15.82 33.64
C ARG A 122 -27.42 -14.49 33.06
N PHE A 123 -26.51 -13.56 32.90
CA PHE A 123 -26.78 -12.25 32.38
C PHE A 123 -26.04 -12.05 31.05
N TYR A 124 -26.72 -11.41 30.11
CA TYR A 124 -26.14 -10.97 28.85
C TYR A 124 -26.72 -9.61 28.45
N ALA A 125 -25.86 -8.67 28.08
CA ALA A 125 -26.27 -7.43 27.43
C ALA A 125 -25.32 -7.16 26.26
N GLY A 126 -25.87 -7.10 25.05
CA GLY A 126 -25.09 -6.86 23.83
C GLY A 126 -25.61 -5.70 22.99
N TYR A 127 -24.74 -4.91 22.46
CA TYR A 127 -25.06 -3.87 21.50
C TYR A 127 -24.49 -4.25 20.12
N PRO A 128 -25.30 -4.14 19.02
CA PRO A 128 -24.86 -4.55 17.69
C PRO A 128 -23.81 -3.57 17.12
N LEU A 129 -22.86 -4.11 16.41
CA LEU A 129 -21.83 -3.35 15.66
C LEU A 129 -22.36 -3.06 14.26
N ILE A 130 -22.98 -1.91 14.09
CA ILE A 130 -23.69 -1.51 12.86
C ILE A 130 -22.80 -0.62 12.03
N THR A 131 -22.47 -1.08 10.82
CA THR A 131 -21.68 -0.29 9.84
C THR A 131 -22.49 0.93 9.34
N PRO A 132 -21.83 1.91 8.70
CA PRO A 132 -22.51 3.03 8.06
C PRO A 132 -23.56 2.61 7.01
N GLU A 133 -23.36 1.44 6.38
CA GLU A 133 -24.30 0.86 5.43
C GLU A 133 -25.50 0.16 6.12
N GLY A 134 -25.54 0.17 7.45
CA GLY A 134 -26.61 -0.42 8.24
C GLY A 134 -26.50 -1.94 8.43
N LEU A 135 -25.33 -2.54 8.30
CA LEU A 135 -25.12 -3.98 8.46
C LEU A 135 -24.53 -4.28 9.85
N ALA A 136 -25.14 -5.20 10.61
CA ALA A 136 -24.65 -5.60 11.91
C ALA A 136 -23.65 -6.76 11.77
N LEU A 137 -22.36 -6.48 11.99
CA LEU A 137 -21.28 -7.45 11.80
C LEU A 137 -21.07 -8.38 13.02
N GLY A 138 -21.48 -7.90 14.18
CA GLY A 138 -21.24 -8.56 15.45
C GLY A 138 -21.74 -7.72 16.61
N THR A 139 -21.14 -7.88 17.78
CA THR A 139 -21.57 -7.19 19.01
C THR A 139 -20.39 -6.83 19.90
N ILE A 140 -20.56 -5.78 20.70
CA ILE A 140 -19.87 -5.67 21.99
C ILE A 140 -20.87 -6.07 23.07
N CYS A 141 -20.45 -6.91 24.04
CA CYS A 141 -21.32 -7.40 25.07
C CYS A 141 -20.66 -7.48 26.45
N ALA A 142 -21.50 -7.38 27.46
CA ALA A 142 -21.20 -7.62 28.87
C ALA A 142 -21.95 -8.86 29.34
N ILE A 143 -21.28 -9.76 30.04
CA ILE A 143 -21.79 -11.09 30.42
C ILE A 143 -21.45 -11.36 31.88
N ASP A 144 -22.40 -12.00 32.61
CA ASP A 144 -22.15 -12.43 33.97
C ASP A 144 -22.73 -13.84 34.25
N THR A 145 -22.18 -14.47 35.27
CA THR A 145 -22.67 -15.75 35.84
C THR A 145 -23.71 -15.56 36.94
N VAL A 146 -24.08 -14.32 37.25
CA VAL A 146 -25.20 -13.97 38.15
C VAL A 146 -26.21 -13.11 37.39
N PRO A 147 -27.53 -13.21 37.72
CA PRO A 147 -28.52 -12.33 37.09
C PRO A 147 -28.27 -10.86 37.41
N ARG A 148 -28.47 -10.01 36.41
CA ARG A 148 -28.26 -8.54 36.48
C ARG A 148 -29.31 -7.79 35.68
N GLN A 149 -29.38 -6.50 35.95
CA GLN A 149 -30.07 -5.52 35.12
C GLN A 149 -29.17 -4.30 35.00
N LEU A 150 -28.95 -3.81 33.75
CA LEU A 150 -28.14 -2.62 33.52
C LEU A 150 -28.92 -1.36 33.91
N THR A 151 -28.21 -0.39 34.43
CA THR A 151 -28.68 0.98 34.55
C THR A 151 -28.71 1.64 33.16
N GLU A 152 -29.47 2.73 33.03
CA GLU A 152 -29.53 3.48 31.76
C GLU A 152 -28.15 4.01 31.34
N ALA A 153 -27.33 4.46 32.27
CA ALA A 153 -25.96 4.91 32.00
C ALA A 153 -25.07 3.80 31.43
N GLN A 154 -25.23 2.57 31.94
CA GLN A 154 -24.49 1.42 31.42
C GLN A 154 -24.96 1.00 30.04
N ARG A 155 -26.26 1.07 29.75
CA ARG A 155 -26.80 0.85 28.39
C ARG A 155 -26.29 1.87 27.40
N GLU A 156 -26.28 3.15 27.79
CA GLU A 156 -25.72 4.23 26.96
C GLU A 156 -24.22 4.03 26.73
N ALA A 157 -23.47 3.63 27.74
CA ALA A 157 -22.04 3.35 27.61
C ALA A 157 -21.76 2.23 26.62
N LEU A 158 -22.52 1.11 26.65
CA LEU A 158 -22.38 0.03 25.65
C LEU A 158 -22.70 0.52 24.24
N CYS A 159 -23.70 1.39 24.08
CA CYS A 159 -23.98 2.04 22.79
C CYS A 159 -22.82 2.87 22.27
N ILE A 160 -22.19 3.66 23.14
CA ILE A 160 -21.01 4.46 22.79
C ILE A 160 -19.84 3.56 22.41
N LEU A 161 -19.55 2.55 23.22
CA LEU A 161 -18.46 1.61 22.96
C LEU A 161 -18.68 0.81 21.66
N ALA A 162 -19.92 0.45 21.33
CA ALA A 162 -20.23 -0.18 20.05
C ALA A 162 -19.86 0.71 18.85
N ARG A 163 -20.15 2.01 18.95
CA ARG A 163 -19.75 2.98 17.91
C ARG A 163 -18.25 3.11 17.79
N GLU A 164 -17.53 3.10 18.91
CA GLU A 164 -16.06 3.13 18.91
C GLU A 164 -15.45 1.86 18.27
N VAL A 165 -16.02 0.68 18.57
CA VAL A 165 -15.61 -0.56 17.88
C VAL A 165 -15.81 -0.44 16.37
N VAL A 166 -16.96 0.07 15.93
CA VAL A 166 -17.25 0.27 14.50
C VAL A 166 -16.27 1.29 13.89
N ALA A 167 -15.96 2.39 14.59
CA ALA A 167 -14.98 3.36 14.11
C ALA A 167 -13.59 2.74 13.88
N HIS A 168 -13.14 1.86 14.79
CA HIS A 168 -11.90 1.11 14.60
C HIS A 168 -11.95 0.13 13.41
N LEU A 169 -13.09 -0.53 13.21
CA LEU A 169 -13.30 -1.38 12.03
C LEU A 169 -13.24 -0.57 10.72
N GLU A 170 -13.91 0.59 10.67
CA GLU A 170 -13.86 1.48 9.51
C GLU A 170 -12.46 2.02 9.23
N LEU A 171 -11.73 2.42 10.26
CA LEU A 171 -10.34 2.85 10.13
C LEU A 171 -9.46 1.73 9.55
N ARG A 172 -9.65 0.51 10.02
CA ARG A 172 -8.95 -0.66 9.47
C ARG A 172 -9.26 -0.86 7.99
N ARG A 173 -10.55 -0.85 7.60
CA ARG A 173 -10.99 -0.98 6.20
C ARG A 173 -10.38 0.11 5.33
N ALA A 174 -10.43 1.35 5.78
CA ALA A 174 -9.84 2.49 5.07
C ALA A 174 -8.32 2.32 4.85
N ARG A 175 -7.59 1.83 5.86
CA ARG A 175 -6.14 1.55 5.75
C ARG A 175 -5.85 0.47 4.72
N ILE A 176 -6.62 -0.62 4.70
CA ILE A 176 -6.47 -1.70 3.72
C ILE A 176 -6.66 -1.16 2.30
N LEU A 177 -7.75 -0.42 2.06
CA LEU A 177 -8.05 0.17 0.75
C LEU A 177 -6.96 1.15 0.30
N LEU A 178 -6.47 1.98 1.21
CA LEU A 178 -5.39 2.92 0.91
C LEU A 178 -4.09 2.21 0.53
N GLU A 179 -3.73 1.13 1.23
CA GLU A 179 -2.52 0.36 0.92
C GLU A 179 -2.64 -0.37 -0.43
N GLU A 180 -3.82 -0.90 -0.76
CA GLU A 180 -4.11 -1.50 -2.06
C GLU A 180 -3.97 -0.47 -3.20
N GLU A 181 -4.56 0.72 -3.05
CA GLU A 181 -4.46 1.79 -4.05
C GLU A 181 -3.02 2.30 -4.20
N ARG A 182 -2.31 2.47 -3.08
CA ARG A 182 -0.88 2.82 -3.09
C ARG A 182 -0.05 1.79 -3.85
N SER A 183 -0.26 0.51 -3.57
CA SER A 183 0.46 -0.58 -4.25
C SER A 183 0.18 -0.60 -5.76
N LYS A 184 -1.06 -0.35 -6.19
CA LYS A 184 -1.42 -0.22 -7.61
C LYS A 184 -0.70 0.95 -8.27
N LEU A 185 -0.68 2.12 -7.62
CA LEU A 185 0.01 3.31 -8.13
C LEU A 185 1.52 3.10 -8.24
N GLU A 186 2.15 2.47 -7.25
CA GLU A 186 3.58 2.14 -7.30
C GLU A 186 3.88 1.17 -8.46
N GLY A 187 3.00 0.18 -8.69
CA GLY A 187 3.11 -0.74 -9.83
C GLY A 187 3.02 -0.01 -11.18
N LEU A 188 2.07 0.90 -11.34
CA LEU A 188 1.91 1.71 -12.55
C LEU A 188 3.11 2.63 -12.79
N LEU A 189 3.66 3.25 -11.74
CA LEU A 189 4.85 4.08 -11.83
C LEU A 189 6.08 3.27 -12.27
N ARG A 190 6.27 2.05 -11.76
CA ARG A 190 7.35 1.16 -12.23
C ARG A 190 7.17 0.82 -13.71
N MET A 191 5.98 0.40 -14.13
CA MET A 191 5.70 0.10 -15.54
C MET A 191 5.94 1.32 -16.46
N ALA A 192 5.55 2.52 -16.02
CA ALA A 192 5.79 3.75 -16.78
C ALA A 192 7.29 4.07 -16.90
N ASN A 193 8.07 3.89 -15.82
CA ASN A 193 9.51 4.06 -15.84
C ASN A 193 10.20 3.01 -16.73
N ASP A 194 9.83 1.74 -16.63
CA ASP A 194 10.39 0.67 -17.48
C ASP A 194 10.07 0.90 -18.96
N THR A 195 8.85 1.39 -19.25
CA THR A 195 8.44 1.76 -20.61
C THR A 195 9.23 2.98 -21.12
N ALA A 196 9.43 4.00 -20.28
CA ALA A 196 10.25 5.16 -20.61
C ALA A 196 11.70 4.75 -20.86
N GLU A 197 12.30 3.93 -19.99
CA GLU A 197 13.66 3.39 -20.22
C GLU A 197 13.72 2.55 -21.50
N SER A 198 12.74 1.71 -21.79
CA SER A 198 12.66 0.93 -23.02
C SER A 198 12.51 1.80 -24.25
N LEU A 199 11.74 2.90 -24.19
CA LEU A 199 11.62 3.88 -25.26
C LEU A 199 12.92 4.68 -25.44
N TYR A 200 13.61 5.02 -24.34
CA TYR A 200 14.95 5.61 -24.39
C TYR A 200 16.00 4.65 -24.96
N LEU A 201 15.90 3.36 -24.70
CA LEU A 201 16.83 2.33 -25.19
C LEU A 201 16.50 1.88 -26.63
N ASN A 202 15.24 1.88 -27.05
CA ASN A 202 14.79 1.36 -28.35
C ASN A 202 14.31 2.44 -29.35
N GLY A 203 13.90 3.62 -28.85
CA GLY A 203 13.52 4.75 -29.70
C GLY A 203 14.75 5.55 -30.06
N GLY A 204 15.36 5.25 -31.19
CA GLY A 204 16.48 5.91 -31.81
C GLY A 204 17.04 7.10 -31.03
N GLN A 205 18.11 6.87 -30.28
CA GLN A 205 18.86 7.87 -29.53
C GLN A 205 19.58 8.85 -30.50
N ASN A 206 18.83 9.39 -31.45
CA ASN A 206 19.38 10.36 -32.39
C ASN A 206 19.47 11.78 -31.80
N GLU A 207 18.99 11.95 -30.54
CA GLU A 207 18.96 13.29 -29.95
C GLU A 207 19.19 13.19 -28.42
N ILE A 208 19.97 14.16 -27.91
CA ILE A 208 20.13 14.36 -26.46
C ILE A 208 19.77 15.81 -26.12
N PHE A 209 19.24 16.02 -24.90
CA PHE A 209 19.02 17.36 -24.39
C PHE A 209 20.13 17.72 -23.40
N ILE A 210 20.77 18.84 -23.65
CA ILE A 210 21.84 19.41 -22.83
C ILE A 210 21.33 20.68 -22.14
N LYS A 211 21.70 20.89 -20.90
CA LYS A 211 21.36 22.10 -20.15
C LYS A 211 22.52 23.09 -20.25
N GLN A 212 22.28 24.23 -20.84
CA GLN A 212 23.21 25.34 -20.93
C GLN A 212 22.47 26.65 -20.61
N ASP A 213 22.98 27.47 -19.69
CA ASP A 213 22.46 28.82 -19.38
C ASP A 213 20.93 28.85 -19.17
N HIS A 214 20.38 27.96 -18.34
CA HIS A 214 18.95 27.82 -18.07
C HIS A 214 18.06 27.35 -19.24
N LYS A 215 18.66 26.95 -20.35
CA LYS A 215 17.96 26.41 -21.54
C LYS A 215 18.28 24.92 -21.70
N LEU A 216 17.29 24.18 -22.20
CA LEU A 216 17.49 22.82 -22.72
C LEU A 216 17.69 22.90 -24.23
N ILE A 217 18.86 22.54 -24.71
CA ILE A 217 19.22 22.53 -26.11
C ILE A 217 19.14 21.10 -26.62
N ARG A 218 18.41 20.88 -27.69
CA ARG A 218 18.32 19.59 -28.37
C ARG A 218 19.51 19.43 -29.32
N VAL A 219 20.29 18.39 -29.12
CA VAL A 219 21.45 18.06 -29.94
C VAL A 219 21.26 16.69 -30.57
N LYS A 220 21.40 16.62 -31.89
CA LYS A 220 21.35 15.33 -32.59
C LYS A 220 22.64 14.56 -32.33
N THR A 221 22.52 13.29 -31.90
CA THR A 221 23.70 12.45 -31.67
C THR A 221 24.48 12.20 -32.95
N THR A 222 23.79 12.21 -34.12
CA THR A 222 24.42 12.12 -35.45
C THR A 222 25.43 13.25 -35.76
N ASP A 223 25.24 14.41 -35.14
CA ASP A 223 26.10 15.59 -35.36
C ASP A 223 27.26 15.65 -34.36
N ILE A 224 27.18 14.86 -33.24
CA ILE A 224 28.24 14.77 -32.21
C ILE A 224 29.42 13.99 -32.79
N ARG A 225 30.60 14.56 -32.75
CA ARG A 225 31.85 13.96 -33.24
C ARG A 225 32.64 13.32 -32.12
N TYR A 226 32.86 14.10 -31.07
CA TYR A 226 33.54 13.64 -29.85
C TYR A 226 33.14 14.49 -28.65
N VAL A 227 33.46 13.96 -27.47
CA VAL A 227 33.26 14.62 -26.17
C VAL A 227 34.59 14.66 -25.45
N GLU A 228 34.87 15.79 -24.82
CA GLU A 228 36.11 16.04 -24.08
C GLU A 228 35.81 16.50 -22.64
N ALA A 229 36.47 15.91 -21.65
CA ALA A 229 36.38 16.34 -20.27
C ALA A 229 37.26 17.57 -20.00
N LEU A 230 36.68 18.56 -19.31
CA LEU A 230 37.35 19.78 -18.88
C LEU A 230 37.05 20.08 -17.42
N GLY A 231 37.82 19.47 -16.49
CA GLY A 231 37.52 19.56 -15.05
C GLY A 231 36.17 18.95 -14.70
N ASP A 232 35.29 19.75 -14.08
CA ASP A 232 33.94 19.38 -13.72
C ASP A 232 32.92 19.55 -14.87
N TYR A 233 33.39 19.95 -16.02
CA TYR A 233 32.58 20.16 -17.22
C TYR A 233 32.99 19.19 -18.32
N VAL A 234 32.11 19.02 -19.29
CA VAL A 234 32.36 18.29 -20.52
C VAL A 234 32.01 19.18 -21.71
N ASN A 235 32.89 19.18 -22.72
CA ASN A 235 32.65 19.81 -24.00
C ASN A 235 32.12 18.76 -24.97
N ILE A 236 30.94 19.02 -25.56
CA ILE A 236 30.34 18.21 -26.61
C ILE A 236 30.55 18.96 -27.94
N TYR A 237 31.28 18.36 -28.85
CA TYR A 237 31.56 18.93 -30.18
C TYR A 237 30.58 18.35 -31.20
N SER A 238 29.63 19.20 -31.65
CA SER A 238 28.55 18.81 -32.54
C SER A 238 28.45 19.76 -33.72
N GLY A 239 28.58 19.25 -34.93
CA GLY A 239 28.57 20.07 -36.12
C GLY A 239 29.65 21.18 -36.09
N ARG A 240 29.25 22.44 -36.12
CA ARG A 240 30.13 23.58 -35.92
C ARG A 240 30.13 24.18 -34.55
N GLU A 241 29.36 23.60 -33.64
CA GLU A 241 29.11 24.12 -32.30
C GLU A 241 29.84 23.31 -31.23
N ARG A 242 30.16 23.98 -30.15
CA ARG A 242 30.69 23.38 -28.92
C ARG A 242 29.77 23.73 -27.75
N TYR A 243 29.30 22.74 -27.09
CA TYR A 243 28.47 22.88 -25.89
C TYR A 243 29.26 22.47 -24.65
N THR A 244 29.34 23.36 -23.66
CA THR A 244 29.98 23.10 -22.39
C THR A 244 28.89 22.82 -21.35
N VAL A 245 28.90 21.64 -20.75
CA VAL A 245 27.88 21.18 -19.79
C VAL A 245 28.51 20.73 -18.50
N TYR A 246 27.85 21.00 -17.37
CA TYR A 246 28.23 20.45 -16.10
C TYR A 246 27.70 19.00 -16.04
N SER A 247 28.59 18.06 -16.24
CA SER A 247 28.30 16.62 -16.24
C SER A 247 29.60 15.82 -16.17
N THR A 248 29.49 14.54 -15.83
CA THR A 248 30.64 13.64 -15.83
C THR A 248 30.72 12.84 -17.14
N MET A 249 31.92 12.37 -17.49
CA MET A 249 32.10 11.48 -18.64
C MET A 249 31.31 10.17 -18.50
N LYS A 250 31.12 9.68 -17.27
CA LYS A 250 30.37 8.46 -16.98
C LYS A 250 28.87 8.64 -17.24
N GLU A 251 28.31 9.78 -16.86
CA GLU A 251 26.90 10.12 -17.12
C GLU A 251 26.62 10.28 -18.61
N LEU A 252 27.53 10.91 -19.37
CA LEU A 252 27.39 11.05 -20.81
C LEU A 252 27.56 9.73 -21.55
N GLU A 253 28.47 8.88 -21.12
CA GLU A 253 28.64 7.53 -21.66
C GLU A 253 27.36 6.69 -21.63
N VAL A 254 26.55 6.83 -20.56
CA VAL A 254 25.23 6.17 -20.44
C VAL A 254 24.18 6.80 -21.36
N LYS A 255 24.25 8.11 -21.60
CA LYS A 255 23.27 8.84 -22.42
C LYS A 255 23.52 8.78 -23.93
N LEU A 256 24.74 8.48 -24.34
CA LEU A 256 25.09 8.34 -25.73
C LEU A 256 24.87 6.92 -26.24
N PRO A 257 24.41 6.73 -27.51
CA PRO A 257 24.21 5.40 -28.07
C PRO A 257 25.48 4.57 -28.03
N THR A 258 25.50 3.52 -27.27
CA THR A 258 26.68 2.65 -27.09
C THR A 258 27.13 1.99 -28.38
N ARG A 259 26.27 1.83 -29.39
CA ARG A 259 26.62 1.31 -30.71
C ARG A 259 27.43 2.31 -31.58
N GLU A 260 27.25 3.60 -31.33
CA GLU A 260 27.82 4.67 -32.13
C GLU A 260 29.00 5.37 -31.44
N PHE A 261 29.06 5.34 -30.10
CA PHE A 261 30.08 6.04 -29.33
C PHE A 261 30.93 5.06 -28.51
N ALA A 262 32.23 5.35 -28.40
CA ALA A 262 33.14 4.61 -27.54
C ALA A 262 33.95 5.55 -26.67
N ARG A 263 34.11 5.20 -25.41
CA ARG A 263 35.08 5.86 -24.56
C ARG A 263 36.46 5.32 -24.84
N VAL A 264 37.34 6.19 -25.29
CA VAL A 264 38.71 5.82 -25.69
C VAL A 264 39.76 6.28 -24.70
N HIS A 265 39.40 7.22 -23.83
CA HIS A 265 40.30 7.74 -22.81
C HIS A 265 39.49 8.22 -21.59
N ARG A 266 40.14 8.42 -20.45
CA ARG A 266 39.47 8.99 -19.25
C ARG A 266 38.81 10.35 -19.53
N LYS A 267 39.34 11.09 -20.53
CA LYS A 267 38.87 12.41 -20.93
C LYS A 267 38.10 12.43 -22.24
N TYR A 268 38.03 11.34 -23.01
CA TYR A 268 37.44 11.37 -24.34
C TYR A 268 36.47 10.24 -24.62
N ILE A 269 35.33 10.59 -25.21
CA ILE A 269 34.39 9.70 -25.89
C ILE A 269 34.36 10.12 -27.36
N VAL A 270 34.50 9.18 -28.28
CA VAL A 270 34.48 9.44 -29.72
C VAL A 270 33.36 8.72 -30.41
N ARG A 271 32.87 9.29 -31.51
CA ARG A 271 31.91 8.63 -32.36
C ARG A 271 32.65 7.72 -33.35
N LEU A 272 32.24 6.43 -33.41
CA LEU A 272 32.96 5.37 -34.10
C LEU A 272 33.03 5.60 -35.62
N ASP A 273 31.95 6.12 -36.25
CA ASP A 273 31.89 6.41 -37.69
C ASP A 273 32.69 7.66 -38.09
N ARG A 274 33.23 8.42 -37.12
CA ARG A 274 34.09 9.58 -37.33
C ARG A 274 35.58 9.28 -37.11
N ILE A 275 35.89 8.03 -36.80
CA ILE A 275 37.28 7.57 -36.73
C ILE A 275 37.82 7.39 -38.15
N ILE A 276 38.90 8.07 -38.47
CA ILE A 276 39.55 8.02 -39.79
C ILE A 276 40.69 7.01 -39.75
N ALA A 277 41.47 7.01 -38.66
CA ALA A 277 42.60 6.10 -38.49
C ALA A 277 42.82 5.80 -37.01
N ILE A 278 43.47 4.68 -36.76
CA ILE A 278 43.94 4.30 -35.41
C ILE A 278 45.45 4.11 -35.51
N GLU A 279 46.16 4.91 -34.77
CA GLU A 279 47.61 4.76 -34.56
C GLU A 279 47.89 3.98 -33.26
N SER A 280 49.17 3.73 -32.97
CA SER A 280 49.53 2.90 -31.81
C SER A 280 48.88 3.33 -30.51
N ASP A 281 48.77 4.62 -30.22
CA ASP A 281 48.29 5.18 -28.95
C ASP A 281 47.28 6.34 -29.14
N ALA A 282 46.78 6.54 -30.37
CA ALA A 282 45.81 7.60 -30.69
C ALA A 282 44.77 7.15 -31.71
N VAL A 283 43.57 7.69 -31.58
CA VAL A 283 42.52 7.63 -32.61
C VAL A 283 42.47 8.97 -33.31
N ILE A 284 42.56 8.96 -34.62
CA ILE A 284 42.41 10.16 -35.44
C ILE A 284 40.94 10.35 -35.77
N VAL A 285 40.34 11.43 -35.25
CA VAL A 285 38.92 11.74 -35.39
C VAL A 285 38.72 12.98 -36.27
N GLU A 286 37.73 12.98 -37.14
CA GLU A 286 37.30 14.16 -37.87
C GLU A 286 36.72 15.21 -36.90
N ALA A 287 37.47 16.27 -36.61
CA ALA A 287 37.09 17.31 -35.65
C ALA A 287 36.25 18.45 -36.24
N GLY A 288 36.17 18.55 -37.55
CA GLY A 288 35.43 19.59 -38.26
C GLY A 288 36.05 19.93 -39.64
N ARG A 289 35.53 20.99 -40.23
CA ARG A 289 36.16 21.58 -41.43
C ARG A 289 36.92 22.85 -41.05
N SER A 290 38.13 22.99 -41.50
CA SER A 290 38.88 24.24 -41.38
C SER A 290 38.23 25.35 -42.22
N VAL A 291 38.65 26.61 -42.00
CA VAL A 291 38.18 27.78 -42.77
C VAL A 291 38.42 27.62 -44.28
N GLU A 292 39.39 26.81 -44.63
CA GLU A 292 39.78 26.51 -46.05
C GLU A 292 39.06 25.26 -46.60
N GLY A 293 38.09 24.68 -45.89
CA GLY A 293 37.28 23.54 -46.35
C GLY A 293 37.91 22.16 -46.18
N ALA A 294 39.14 22.06 -45.71
CA ALA A 294 39.79 20.78 -45.40
C ALA A 294 39.28 20.19 -44.09
N ALA A 295 39.19 18.86 -43.99
CA ALA A 295 38.81 18.18 -42.74
C ALA A 295 39.90 18.45 -41.68
N SER A 296 39.48 19.00 -40.53
CA SER A 296 40.34 19.13 -39.35
C SER A 296 40.42 17.80 -38.63
N LEU A 297 41.64 17.26 -38.50
CA LEU A 297 41.91 15.98 -37.84
C LEU A 297 42.40 16.22 -36.41
N LEU A 298 41.83 15.49 -35.47
CA LEU A 298 42.22 15.56 -34.07
C LEU A 298 42.78 14.20 -33.60
N PRO A 299 44.05 14.14 -33.17
CA PRO A 299 44.58 12.96 -32.51
C PRO A 299 44.08 12.90 -31.08
N VAL A 300 43.25 11.88 -30.76
CA VAL A 300 42.70 11.60 -29.43
C VAL A 300 43.48 10.45 -28.80
N PRO A 301 44.09 10.62 -27.63
CA PRO A 301 44.86 9.55 -27.00
C PRO A 301 43.98 8.38 -26.60
N ILE A 302 44.50 7.15 -26.73
CA ILE A 302 43.85 5.93 -26.25
C ILE A 302 44.42 5.55 -24.88
N GLY A 303 43.57 5.48 -23.85
CA GLY A 303 43.99 4.98 -22.56
C GLY A 303 44.16 3.45 -22.58
N SER A 304 45.18 2.92 -21.92
CA SER A 304 45.50 1.48 -21.92
C SER A 304 44.29 0.60 -21.54
N SER A 305 43.47 1.05 -20.58
CA SER A 305 42.28 0.35 -20.15
C SER A 305 41.11 0.36 -21.15
N PHE A 306 41.13 1.23 -22.13
CA PHE A 306 40.07 1.39 -23.12
C PHE A 306 40.40 0.75 -24.47
N LYS A 307 41.67 0.43 -24.71
CA LYS A 307 42.16 -0.03 -26.03
C LYS A 307 41.52 -1.36 -26.46
N ALA A 308 41.46 -2.35 -25.56
CA ALA A 308 40.86 -3.65 -25.86
C ALA A 308 39.37 -3.52 -26.20
N ALA A 309 38.63 -2.72 -25.42
CA ALA A 309 37.20 -2.48 -25.61
C ALA A 309 36.92 -1.70 -26.92
N LEU A 310 37.77 -0.79 -27.32
CA LEU A 310 37.67 -0.10 -28.60
C LEU A 310 37.87 -1.06 -29.76
N LEU A 311 38.98 -1.84 -29.75
CA LEU A 311 39.33 -2.74 -30.84
C LEU A 311 38.29 -3.84 -31.05
N SER A 312 37.67 -4.37 -29.99
CA SER A 312 36.63 -5.37 -30.11
C SER A 312 35.33 -4.86 -30.75
N ARG A 313 35.18 -3.54 -30.91
CA ARG A 313 34.01 -2.90 -31.52
C ARG A 313 34.24 -2.49 -32.97
N LEU A 314 35.41 -2.66 -33.47
CA LEU A 314 35.82 -2.36 -34.83
C LEU A 314 35.94 -3.66 -35.63
N ASN A 315 35.39 -3.67 -36.88
CA ASN A 315 35.58 -4.76 -37.81
C ASN A 315 37.03 -4.69 -38.32
N LEU A 316 37.96 -5.31 -37.64
CA LEU A 316 39.35 -5.43 -38.08
C LEU A 316 39.47 -6.61 -39.03
N ILE A 317 40.01 -6.41 -40.20
CA ILE A 317 40.32 -7.44 -41.19
C ILE A 317 41.76 -7.90 -41.00
#